data_8e337198a8c78d2e75dc4e3b3e827c1e
#
_entry.id   8e337198a8c78d2e75dc4e3b3e827c1e
#
_cell.length_a   1.000
_cell.length_b   1.000
_cell.length_c   1.000
_cell.angle_alpha   90.00
_cell.angle_beta   90.00
_cell.angle_gamma   90.00
#
_symmetry.space_group_name_H-M   'P 1'
#
loop_
_entity.id
_entity.type
_entity.pdbx_description
1 polymer ?
#
loop_
_entity_poly.entity_id
_entity_poly.type
_entity_poly.pdbx_seq_one_letter_code
_entity_poly.pdbx_strand_id
1 'polypeptide(L)'
;MDINELKTKSERVYPEIVINAPNPAEAAVLQSDYAGRGSETTAIMTYIYQNYITRLYNEDVADVLERIAITEMHHHDILGTTIARLGGNPVIGADNCWWTGANVNYAVNLKEMLLDNIKAEQAAIQNYRRTIAKLTNQSIIETVECIIADEEVHIATFAVLLKYLEFWK
;
A
#
# COMPACT_ATOMS: atom_id res chain seq x y z
N MET A 1 -14.00 -21.83 5.03
CA MET A 1 -12.67 -21.19 5.14
C MET A 1 -12.89 -19.94 5.96
N ASP A 2 -12.22 -19.79 7.06
CA ASP A 2 -12.31 -18.60 7.89
C ASP A 2 -11.42 -17.51 7.27
N ILE A 3 -12.05 -16.48 6.69
CA ILE A 3 -11.30 -15.37 6.08
C ILE A 3 -10.80 -14.36 7.11
N ASN A 4 -11.25 -14.45 8.36
CA ASN A 4 -10.78 -13.58 9.44
C ASN A 4 -9.33 -13.90 9.86
N GLU A 5 -8.83 -15.10 9.55
CA GLU A 5 -7.44 -15.51 9.79
C GLU A 5 -6.49 -15.17 8.62
N LEU A 6 -6.99 -14.55 7.55
CA LEU A 6 -6.14 -14.18 6.41
C LEU A 6 -5.07 -13.17 6.84
N LYS A 7 -3.84 -13.41 6.40
CA LYS A 7 -2.73 -12.48 6.62
C LYS A 7 -2.91 -11.23 5.78
N THR A 8 -2.50 -10.09 6.32
CA THR A 8 -2.46 -8.80 5.62
C THR A 8 -1.06 -8.21 5.58
N LYS A 9 -0.08 -8.94 6.07
CA LYS A 9 1.34 -8.60 5.98
C LYS A 9 2.20 -9.85 5.97
N SER A 10 3.41 -9.74 5.46
CA SER A 10 4.43 -10.77 5.46
C SER A 10 4.99 -11.00 6.88
N GLU A 11 5.79 -12.04 7.03
CA GLU A 11 6.54 -12.29 8.27
C GLU A 11 7.94 -11.64 8.26
N ARG A 12 8.25 -10.85 7.25
CA ARG A 12 9.53 -10.14 7.20
C ARG A 12 9.61 -9.11 8.32
N VAL A 13 10.79 -9.03 8.93
CA VAL A 13 11.07 -8.02 9.95
C VAL A 13 11.65 -6.79 9.25
N TYR A 14 11.00 -5.66 9.42
CA TYR A 14 11.48 -4.39 8.90
C TYR A 14 12.82 -4.02 9.56
N PRO A 15 13.86 -3.72 8.79
CA PRO A 15 15.15 -3.31 9.33
C PRO A 15 15.07 -1.91 9.95
N GLU A 16 16.02 -1.61 10.81
CA GLU A 16 16.23 -0.23 11.24
C GLU A 16 16.77 0.60 10.06
N ILE A 17 16.08 1.69 9.72
CA ILE A 17 16.55 2.60 8.67
C ILE A 17 17.66 3.49 9.24
N VAL A 18 18.86 3.37 8.68
CA VAL A 18 20.04 4.14 9.07
C VAL A 18 20.29 5.25 8.03
N ILE A 19 20.17 6.50 8.46
CA ILE A 19 20.44 7.69 7.64
C ILE A 19 21.53 8.51 8.33
N ASN A 20 22.71 8.50 7.71
CA ASN A 20 23.90 9.18 8.27
C ASN A 20 23.97 10.65 7.85
N ALA A 21 23.36 11.02 6.74
CA ALA A 21 23.30 12.39 6.23
C ALA A 21 22.03 12.58 5.38
N PRO A 22 21.49 13.81 5.28
CA PRO A 22 20.40 14.12 4.38
C PRO A 22 20.73 13.75 2.92
N ASN A 23 19.74 13.19 2.22
CA ASN A 23 19.80 12.89 0.78
C ASN A 23 18.45 13.27 0.12
N PRO A 24 18.25 14.54 -0.24
CA PRO A 24 17.01 15.00 -0.84
C PRO A 24 16.68 14.33 -2.18
N ALA A 25 17.67 13.77 -2.88
CA ALA A 25 17.44 13.03 -4.11
C ALA A 25 16.71 11.71 -3.83
N GLU A 26 17.12 10.94 -2.82
CA GLU A 26 16.42 9.73 -2.39
C GLU A 26 15.05 10.06 -1.78
N ALA A 27 14.92 11.17 -1.03
CA ALA A 27 13.62 11.65 -0.55
C ALA A 27 12.64 11.89 -1.71
N ALA A 28 13.10 12.53 -2.79
CA ALA A 28 12.28 12.78 -3.98
C ALA A 28 11.89 11.48 -4.71
N VAL A 29 12.73 10.46 -4.71
CA VAL A 29 12.42 9.15 -5.28
C VAL A 29 11.28 8.47 -4.53
N LEU A 30 11.28 8.52 -3.19
CA LEU A 30 10.25 7.90 -2.34
C LEU A 30 8.91 8.66 -2.38
N GLN A 31 8.92 9.94 -2.75
CA GLN A 31 7.73 10.81 -2.69
C GLN A 31 6.58 10.30 -3.57
N SER A 32 6.88 9.68 -4.71
CA SER A 32 5.87 9.14 -5.63
C SER A 32 5.18 7.91 -5.05
N ASP A 33 5.90 7.02 -4.37
CA ASP A 33 5.34 5.86 -3.70
C ASP A 33 4.54 6.26 -2.45
N TYR A 34 4.98 7.31 -1.74
CA TYR A 34 4.31 7.85 -0.57
C TYR A 34 2.96 8.50 -0.91
N ALA A 35 2.91 9.43 -1.86
CA ALA A 35 1.74 10.27 -2.11
C ALA A 35 1.49 10.61 -3.59
N GLY A 36 1.99 9.81 -4.53
CA GLY A 36 1.65 9.89 -5.95
C GLY A 36 0.26 9.33 -6.26
N ARG A 37 -0.07 9.23 -7.54
CA ARG A 37 -1.39 8.76 -7.99
C ARG A 37 -1.69 7.30 -7.61
N GLY A 38 -0.71 6.41 -7.68
CA GLY A 38 -0.84 4.99 -7.31
C GLY A 38 0.07 4.67 -6.13
N SER A 39 -0.08 5.40 -5.03
CA SER A 39 0.78 5.41 -3.85
C SER A 39 0.07 4.81 -2.64
N GLU A 40 0.77 4.73 -1.52
CA GLU A 40 0.22 4.36 -0.21
C GLU A 40 -0.97 5.23 0.18
N THR A 41 -0.90 6.55 -0.06
CA THR A 41 -2.05 7.45 0.19
C THR A 41 -3.29 7.00 -0.59
N THR A 42 -3.12 6.56 -1.83
CA THR A 42 -4.23 6.07 -2.68
C THR A 42 -4.75 4.71 -2.19
N ALA A 43 -3.86 3.79 -1.83
CA ALA A 43 -4.22 2.47 -1.30
C ALA A 43 -5.03 2.60 -0.01
N ILE A 44 -4.53 3.37 0.97
CA ILE A 44 -5.22 3.66 2.24
C ILE A 44 -6.65 4.17 1.98
N MET A 45 -6.79 5.23 1.18
CA MET A 45 -8.10 5.86 0.96
C MET A 45 -9.05 4.96 0.17
N THR A 46 -8.52 4.14 -0.75
CA THR A 46 -9.29 3.17 -1.51
C THR A 46 -9.82 2.07 -0.60
N TYR A 47 -8.97 1.46 0.23
CA TYR A 47 -9.38 0.35 1.09
C TYR A 47 -10.27 0.79 2.25
N ILE A 48 -10.09 2.00 2.79
CA ILE A 48 -11.01 2.60 3.76
C ILE A 48 -12.39 2.83 3.13
N TYR A 49 -12.46 3.39 1.93
CA TYR A 49 -13.72 3.57 1.22
C TYR A 49 -14.40 2.22 0.96
N GLN A 50 -13.67 1.26 0.43
CA GLN A 50 -14.18 -0.08 0.13
C GLN A 50 -14.64 -0.81 1.41
N ASN A 51 -13.93 -0.66 2.53
CA ASN A 51 -14.38 -1.16 3.84
C ASN A 51 -15.76 -0.62 4.18
N TYR A 52 -15.96 0.70 4.13
CA TYR A 52 -17.23 1.32 4.53
C TYR A 52 -18.43 0.82 3.73
N ILE A 53 -18.29 0.70 2.40
CA ILE A 53 -19.42 0.25 1.58
C ILE A 53 -19.62 -1.27 1.63
N THR A 54 -18.54 -2.05 1.78
CA THR A 54 -18.61 -3.51 1.89
C THR A 54 -19.23 -3.94 3.21
N ARG A 55 -18.97 -3.22 4.29
CA ARG A 55 -19.52 -3.49 5.64
C ARG A 55 -21.06 -3.48 5.67
N LEU A 56 -21.71 -2.82 4.74
CA LEU A 56 -23.17 -2.79 4.65
C LEU A 56 -23.78 -4.16 4.28
N TYR A 57 -22.99 -5.08 3.70
CA TYR A 57 -23.51 -6.36 3.20
C TYR A 57 -22.56 -7.55 3.40
N ASN A 58 -21.27 -7.34 3.70
CA ASN A 58 -20.31 -8.41 4.00
C ASN A 58 -19.26 -7.91 5.00
N GLU A 59 -19.54 -8.09 6.28
CA GLU A 59 -18.70 -7.61 7.39
C GLU A 59 -17.31 -8.30 7.39
N ASP A 60 -17.26 -9.62 7.14
CA ASP A 60 -16.02 -10.38 7.16
C ASP A 60 -15.01 -9.87 6.10
N VAL A 61 -15.48 -9.59 4.88
CA VAL A 61 -14.62 -9.02 3.84
C VAL A 61 -14.23 -7.58 4.17
N ALA A 62 -15.13 -6.80 4.76
CA ALA A 62 -14.84 -5.44 5.19
C ALA A 62 -13.72 -5.40 6.24
N ASP A 63 -13.72 -6.33 7.21
CA ASP A 63 -12.68 -6.44 8.22
C ASP A 63 -11.30 -6.79 7.61
N VAL A 64 -11.27 -7.60 6.55
CA VAL A 64 -10.02 -7.86 5.83
C VAL A 64 -9.52 -6.60 5.13
N LEU A 65 -10.40 -5.84 4.45
CA LEU A 65 -10.05 -4.59 3.79
C LEU A 65 -9.51 -3.54 4.79
N GLU A 66 -10.13 -3.46 5.98
CA GLU A 66 -9.65 -2.58 7.06
C GLU A 66 -8.25 -2.95 7.53
N ARG A 67 -7.98 -4.24 7.74
CA ARG A 67 -6.65 -4.71 8.15
C ARG A 67 -5.58 -4.45 7.09
N ILE A 68 -5.92 -4.57 5.80
CA ILE A 68 -5.02 -4.20 4.72
C ILE A 68 -4.78 -2.69 4.75
N ALA A 69 -5.81 -1.86 4.88
CA ALA A 69 -5.66 -0.41 4.99
C ALA A 69 -4.74 0.01 6.17
N ILE A 70 -4.80 -0.71 7.28
CA ILE A 70 -3.89 -0.49 8.43
C ILE A 70 -2.44 -0.84 8.06
N THR A 71 -2.21 -1.88 7.26
CA THR A 71 -0.87 -2.22 6.76
C THR A 71 -0.34 -1.11 5.84
N GLU A 72 -1.18 -0.57 4.94
CA GLU A 72 -0.81 0.56 4.08
C GLU A 72 -0.51 1.84 4.88
N MET A 73 -1.23 2.08 5.98
CA MET A 73 -0.90 3.18 6.89
C MET A 73 0.50 3.02 7.51
N HIS A 74 0.92 1.78 7.78
CA HIS A 74 2.27 1.51 8.27
C HIS A 74 3.33 1.77 7.20
N HIS A 75 3.10 1.34 5.95
CA HIS A 75 3.98 1.65 4.82
C HIS A 75 4.10 3.16 4.63
N HIS A 76 2.97 3.87 4.65
CA HIS A 76 2.91 5.32 4.51
C HIS A 76 3.70 6.03 5.63
N ASP A 77 3.59 5.60 6.88
CA ASP A 77 4.35 6.16 8.01
C ASP A 77 5.85 5.95 7.82
N ILE A 78 6.27 4.75 7.42
CA ILE A 78 7.67 4.43 7.12
C ILE A 78 8.22 5.35 6.04
N LEU A 79 7.51 5.48 4.91
CA LEU A 79 7.94 6.31 3.78
C LEU A 79 7.98 7.80 4.15
N GLY A 80 6.93 8.31 4.79
CA GLY A 80 6.84 9.71 5.20
C GLY A 80 7.94 10.10 6.20
N THR A 81 8.17 9.26 7.20
CA THR A 81 9.25 9.44 8.17
C THR A 81 10.63 9.39 7.50
N THR A 82 10.84 8.45 6.56
CA THR A 82 12.10 8.32 5.81
C THR A 82 12.35 9.55 4.95
N ILE A 83 11.35 10.04 4.21
CA ILE A 83 11.43 11.27 3.42
C ILE A 83 11.86 12.45 4.30
N ALA A 84 11.22 12.64 5.46
CA ALA A 84 11.55 13.73 6.38
C ALA A 84 12.98 13.61 6.91
N ARG A 85 13.42 12.42 7.31
CA ARG A 85 14.79 12.15 7.80
C ARG A 85 15.86 12.36 6.71
N LEU A 86 15.52 12.13 5.44
CA LEU A 86 16.38 12.44 4.30
C LEU A 86 16.44 13.93 3.96
N GLY A 87 15.69 14.78 4.68
CA GLY A 87 15.62 16.24 4.45
C GLY A 87 14.61 16.66 3.39
N GLY A 88 13.72 15.74 2.96
CA GLY A 88 12.55 16.03 2.14
C GLY A 88 11.38 16.59 2.95
N ASN A 89 10.32 16.98 2.25
CA ASN A 89 9.06 17.39 2.86
C ASN A 89 7.94 16.42 2.41
N PRO A 90 7.43 15.55 3.30
CA PRO A 90 6.44 14.52 2.94
C PRO A 90 5.04 15.13 2.75
N VAL A 91 4.90 16.03 1.79
CA VAL A 91 3.60 16.59 1.41
C VAL A 91 2.74 15.53 0.74
N ILE A 92 1.42 15.64 0.88
CA ILE A 92 0.49 14.72 0.21
C ILE A 92 0.32 15.12 -1.25
N GLY A 93 1.29 14.69 -2.06
CA GLY A 93 1.41 14.94 -3.49
C GLY A 93 2.77 14.53 -4.02
N ALA A 94 2.88 14.35 -5.34
CA ALA A 94 4.11 14.03 -6.05
C ALA A 94 4.07 14.59 -7.48
N ASP A 95 5.21 14.65 -8.16
CA ASP A 95 5.31 15.05 -9.56
C ASP A 95 4.64 16.41 -9.87
N ASN A 96 4.80 17.38 -8.96
CA ASN A 96 4.18 18.71 -9.00
C ASN A 96 2.64 18.71 -8.97
N CYS A 97 2.01 17.62 -8.50
CA CYS A 97 0.57 17.52 -8.33
C CYS A 97 0.22 17.20 -6.86
N TRP A 98 -0.78 17.89 -6.33
CA TRP A 98 -1.39 17.51 -5.06
C TRP A 98 -2.20 16.21 -5.23
N TRP A 99 -2.12 15.32 -4.27
CA TRP A 99 -3.01 14.18 -4.22
C TRP A 99 -4.46 14.64 -4.06
N THR A 100 -5.40 13.96 -4.70
CA THR A 100 -6.83 14.27 -4.61
C THR A 100 -7.66 12.98 -4.50
N GLY A 101 -8.88 13.08 -3.97
CA GLY A 101 -9.83 11.97 -3.93
C GLY A 101 -10.18 11.37 -5.29
N ALA A 102 -9.88 12.05 -6.40
CA ALA A 102 -10.02 11.49 -7.74
C ALA A 102 -9.06 10.31 -8.03
N ASN A 103 -8.07 10.09 -7.18
CA ASN A 103 -7.16 8.93 -7.29
C ASN A 103 -7.76 7.65 -6.69
N VAL A 104 -8.81 7.76 -5.87
CA VAL A 104 -9.46 6.62 -5.21
C VAL A 104 -10.28 5.81 -6.21
N ASN A 105 -10.22 4.49 -6.11
CA ASN A 105 -11.12 3.60 -6.84
C ASN A 105 -12.46 3.50 -6.09
N TYR A 106 -13.49 4.12 -6.65
CA TYR A 106 -14.85 4.15 -6.11
C TYR A 106 -15.76 3.04 -6.69
N ALA A 107 -15.21 1.91 -7.14
CA ALA A 107 -16.01 0.75 -7.53
C ALA A 107 -16.93 0.33 -6.38
N VAL A 108 -18.14 -0.12 -6.71
CA VAL A 108 -19.15 -0.56 -5.73
C VAL A 108 -19.43 -2.07 -5.84
N ASN A 109 -18.99 -2.71 -6.90
CA ASN A 109 -19.08 -4.15 -7.08
C ASN A 109 -17.90 -4.84 -6.41
N LEU A 110 -18.15 -5.70 -5.42
CA LEU A 110 -17.10 -6.32 -4.63
C LEU A 110 -16.10 -7.14 -5.47
N LYS A 111 -16.58 -7.87 -6.47
CA LYS A 111 -15.69 -8.64 -7.34
C LYS A 111 -14.79 -7.73 -8.18
N GLU A 112 -15.33 -6.63 -8.70
CA GLU A 112 -14.56 -5.62 -9.44
C GLU A 112 -13.53 -4.95 -8.55
N MET A 113 -13.92 -4.56 -7.31
CA MET A 113 -12.99 -4.01 -6.30
C MET A 113 -11.79 -4.90 -6.10
N LEU A 114 -12.01 -6.19 -5.79
CA LEU A 114 -10.94 -7.14 -5.51
C LEU A 114 -10.03 -7.38 -6.72
N LEU A 115 -10.58 -7.43 -7.94
CA LEU A 115 -9.79 -7.55 -9.16
C LEU A 115 -8.95 -6.30 -9.43
N ASP A 116 -9.49 -5.12 -9.18
CA ASP A 116 -8.77 -3.86 -9.35
C ASP A 116 -7.73 -3.65 -8.27
N ASN A 117 -8.00 -4.09 -7.03
CA ASN A 117 -7.01 -4.09 -5.95
C ASN A 117 -5.81 -4.96 -6.31
N ILE A 118 -6.01 -6.19 -6.82
CA ILE A 118 -4.90 -7.04 -7.29
C ILE A 118 -4.04 -6.32 -8.33
N LYS A 119 -4.67 -5.64 -9.30
CA LYS A 119 -3.92 -4.87 -10.31
C LYS A 119 -3.17 -3.69 -9.71
N ALA A 120 -3.76 -3.01 -8.72
CA ALA A 120 -3.15 -1.89 -8.01
C ALA A 120 -1.89 -2.34 -7.26
N GLU A 121 -1.96 -3.45 -6.50
CA GLU A 121 -0.79 -3.99 -5.80
C GLU A 121 0.31 -4.46 -6.77
N GLN A 122 -0.08 -5.11 -7.88
CA GLN A 122 0.89 -5.47 -8.92
C GLN A 122 1.60 -4.25 -9.49
N ALA A 123 0.89 -3.14 -9.67
CA ALA A 123 1.47 -1.89 -10.13
C ALA A 123 2.36 -1.24 -9.05
N ALA A 124 1.96 -1.29 -7.78
CA ALA A 124 2.75 -0.81 -6.64
C ALA A 124 4.08 -1.56 -6.54
N ILE A 125 4.08 -2.90 -6.63
CA ILE A 125 5.31 -3.72 -6.66
C ILE A 125 6.24 -3.27 -7.81
N GLN A 126 5.70 -3.00 -9.01
CA GLN A 126 6.53 -2.53 -10.12
C GLN A 126 7.09 -1.11 -9.88
N ASN A 127 6.33 -0.24 -9.21
CA ASN A 127 6.79 1.08 -8.81
C ASN A 127 7.93 0.95 -7.80
N TYR A 128 7.75 0.18 -6.73
CA TYR A 128 8.77 -0.07 -5.72
C TYR A 128 10.08 -0.65 -6.30
N ARG A 129 10.00 -1.58 -7.25
CA ARG A 129 11.18 -2.09 -7.95
C ARG A 129 11.92 -0.99 -8.73
N ARG A 130 11.20 -0.04 -9.33
CA ARG A 130 11.80 1.14 -9.99
C ARG A 130 12.40 2.13 -9.00
N THR A 131 11.80 2.26 -7.84
CA THR A 131 12.30 3.05 -6.72
C THR A 131 13.60 2.46 -6.19
N ILE A 132 13.65 1.17 -5.89
CA ILE A 132 14.86 0.46 -5.44
C ILE A 132 16.02 0.68 -6.41
N ALA A 133 15.78 0.63 -7.73
CA ALA A 133 16.81 0.83 -8.74
C ALA A 133 17.45 2.24 -8.73
N LYS A 134 16.86 3.21 -8.02
CA LYS A 134 17.33 4.60 -7.89
C LYS A 134 17.88 4.92 -6.51
N LEU A 135 17.69 4.03 -5.53
CA LEU A 135 18.16 4.19 -4.16
C LEU A 135 19.61 3.68 -4.05
N THR A 136 20.36 4.26 -3.13
CA THR A 136 21.73 3.85 -2.77
C THR A 136 21.86 3.44 -1.32
N ASN A 137 20.93 3.88 -0.45
CA ASN A 137 20.90 3.51 0.96
C ASN A 137 20.35 2.10 1.14
N GLN A 138 21.23 1.17 1.55
CA GLN A 138 20.91 -0.24 1.68
C GLN A 138 19.76 -0.51 2.65
N SER A 139 19.70 0.19 3.79
CA SER A 139 18.62 -0.01 4.79
C SER A 139 17.26 0.46 4.29
N ILE A 140 17.22 1.48 3.43
CA ILE A 140 15.99 1.92 2.77
C ILE A 140 15.56 0.90 1.72
N ILE A 141 16.51 0.37 0.92
CA ILE A 141 16.25 -0.68 -0.07
C ILE A 141 15.62 -1.91 0.61
N GLU A 142 16.23 -2.41 1.67
CA GLU A 142 15.73 -3.56 2.44
C GLU A 142 14.34 -3.30 3.04
N THR A 143 14.08 -2.07 3.47
CA THR A 143 12.75 -1.66 3.96
C THR A 143 11.71 -1.70 2.83
N VAL A 144 12.03 -1.17 1.66
CA VAL A 144 11.12 -1.21 0.48
C VAL A 144 10.90 -2.66 0.01
N GLU A 145 11.89 -3.54 0.13
CA GLU A 145 11.71 -4.97 -0.13
C GLU A 145 10.77 -5.65 0.88
N CYS A 146 10.70 -5.17 2.13
CA CYS A 146 9.69 -5.63 3.09
C CYS A 146 8.29 -5.16 2.70
N ILE A 147 8.13 -3.92 2.26
CA ILE A 147 6.85 -3.40 1.73
C ILE A 147 6.41 -4.27 0.54
N ILE A 148 7.28 -4.54 -0.43
CA ILE A 148 6.95 -5.42 -1.58
C ILE A 148 6.45 -6.79 -1.11
N ALA A 149 7.04 -7.36 -0.07
CA ALA A 149 6.58 -8.65 0.46
C ALA A 149 5.19 -8.57 1.09
N ASP A 150 4.82 -7.44 1.67
CA ASP A 150 3.47 -7.20 2.19
C ASP A 150 2.45 -7.05 1.05
N GLU A 151 2.80 -6.36 -0.05
CA GLU A 151 1.94 -6.26 -1.25
C GLU A 151 1.70 -7.63 -1.91
N GLU A 152 2.72 -8.51 -1.91
CA GLU A 152 2.54 -9.89 -2.37
C GLU A 152 1.52 -10.67 -1.50
N VAL A 153 1.49 -10.41 -0.20
CA VAL A 153 0.47 -10.96 0.72
C VAL A 153 -0.91 -10.36 0.44
N HIS A 154 -1.01 -9.05 0.17
CA HIS A 154 -2.27 -8.41 -0.21
C HIS A 154 -2.86 -9.03 -1.47
N ILE A 155 -2.06 -9.24 -2.53
CA ILE A 155 -2.48 -9.92 -3.76
C ILE A 155 -3.03 -11.32 -3.46
N ALA A 156 -2.31 -12.11 -2.66
CA ALA A 156 -2.73 -13.46 -2.29
C ALA A 156 -4.05 -13.44 -1.50
N THR A 157 -4.20 -12.50 -0.59
CA THR A 157 -5.39 -12.30 0.23
C THR A 157 -6.60 -11.91 -0.63
N PHE A 158 -6.46 -10.95 -1.55
CA PHE A 158 -7.53 -10.60 -2.49
C PHE A 158 -7.93 -11.77 -3.38
N ALA A 159 -6.97 -12.59 -3.83
CA ALA A 159 -7.26 -13.79 -4.61
C ALA A 159 -8.05 -14.84 -3.81
N VAL A 160 -7.80 -14.97 -2.51
CA VAL A 160 -8.58 -15.83 -1.61
C VAL A 160 -9.99 -15.28 -1.42
N LEU A 161 -10.14 -13.95 -1.23
CA LEU A 161 -11.45 -13.32 -1.11
C LEU A 161 -12.29 -13.50 -2.39
N LEU A 162 -11.69 -13.42 -3.58
CA LEU A 162 -12.39 -13.71 -4.83
C LEU A 162 -12.96 -15.12 -4.86
N LYS A 163 -12.19 -16.12 -4.40
CA LYS A 163 -12.68 -17.49 -4.28
C LYS A 163 -13.79 -17.63 -3.22
N TYR A 164 -13.67 -16.92 -2.10
CA TYR A 164 -14.69 -16.91 -1.07
C TYR A 164 -16.03 -16.41 -1.62
N LEU A 165 -16.03 -15.39 -2.49
CA LEU A 165 -17.24 -14.85 -3.11
C LEU A 165 -17.96 -15.84 -4.02
N GLU A 166 -17.29 -16.87 -4.58
CA GLU A 166 -17.93 -17.90 -5.39
C GLU A 166 -18.88 -18.78 -4.56
N PHE A 167 -18.65 -18.87 -3.26
CA PHE A 167 -19.44 -19.67 -2.31
C PHE A 167 -20.34 -18.83 -1.40
N TRP A 168 -20.13 -17.52 -1.41
CA TRP A 168 -20.92 -16.57 -0.63
C TRP A 168 -22.22 -16.26 -1.37
N LYS A 169 -23.38 -16.56 -0.71
CA LYS A 169 -24.73 -16.36 -1.27
C LYS A 169 -25.52 -15.38 -0.44
#